data_6e7825987c18ee8065c55c5c948b7e7d
#
_entry.id   6e7825987c18ee8065c55c5c948b7e7d
#
_cell.length_a   1.000
_cell.length_b   1.000
_cell.length_c   1.000
_cell.angle_alpha   90.00
_cell.angle_beta   90.00
_cell.angle_gamma   90.00
#
_symmetry.space_group_name_H-M   'P 1'
#
loop_
_entity.id
_entity.type
_entity.pdbx_description
1 polymer ?
#
loop_
_entity_poly.entity_id
_entity_poly.type
_entity_poly.pdbx_seq_one_letter_code
_entity_poly.pdbx_strand_id
1 'polypeptide(L)'
;MANGCPPQRRESGIHSRRTKLRIAAFILIFPIFLWLPGLVFASYPDQGISIKFSHNLKETLVRAKVSRKPVVVAVFALWCPYCREMRETTMRAPEVVEAGEAFEWVFIDLDRNMTLARQYDVRAIPTFLLLDPDGNQRSRIVGKVGPVQFRGYLLEFLGKLEEGEGRETAETPAIAADHSNTPLQLTPDGFRGRSICFSHVGYGPLKLPSQSPFQALRLGMIPLTPSTLSRGQKEVRGAASWVNIWNVSEGEYFFDHEMLQTTLTFDYGISDTLQIGVGAEVRGRFGGSMDDFIQGFHDLFGIDQSGRDLVPKGEFTFEIDPSGSRPGVALTSDDKGIFSQNILITLQHNVTCGTSRLPAFSYAVTARVEAGDSHDLEGGNGFDIGASVSLSRRFGEFYAYGTLGYSRFGRERFRDIELRDHQLTGLFAMEWRFTPWMSLLIQYLVSEGVAEDLGEISKPSHEVTLGWKGEIKKGTVVEVGLIENVITYGNSPDFGIHLGVKHRF
;
A
#
# COMPACT_ATOMS: atom_id res chain seq x y z
N MET A 1 48.33 11.88 -45.49
CA MET A 1 47.50 13.08 -45.28
C MET A 1 46.68 12.82 -44.05
N ALA A 2 47.02 13.48 -42.95
CA ALA A 2 46.42 13.28 -41.64
C ALA A 2 45.21 14.20 -41.52
N ASN A 3 44.04 13.64 -41.24
CA ASN A 3 42.87 14.43 -40.83
C ASN A 3 42.70 14.26 -39.33
N GLY A 4 42.95 15.39 -38.64
CA GLY A 4 42.82 15.45 -37.19
C GLY A 4 41.38 15.54 -36.74
N CYS A 5 41.07 14.82 -35.68
CA CYS A 5 39.85 14.86 -34.88
C CYS A 5 39.86 16.12 -33.99
N PRO A 6 38.75 16.87 -33.84
CA PRO A 6 38.70 18.03 -32.97
C PRO A 6 38.57 17.57 -31.51
N PRO A 7 39.03 18.36 -30.50
CA PRO A 7 39.05 17.98 -29.12
C PRO A 7 37.64 18.09 -28.50
N GLN A 8 37.19 17.01 -27.87
CA GLN A 8 35.99 16.98 -27.06
C GLN A 8 36.15 17.85 -25.80
N ARG A 9 35.23 18.77 -25.60
CA ARG A 9 35.09 19.55 -24.37
C ARG A 9 34.63 18.64 -23.21
N ARG A 10 35.40 18.66 -22.15
CA ARG A 10 35.01 18.06 -20.85
C ARG A 10 33.83 18.83 -20.25
N GLU A 11 32.61 18.30 -20.32
CA GLU A 11 31.44 18.76 -19.60
C GLU A 11 31.01 17.82 -18.45
N SER A 12 31.91 17.02 -17.89
CA SER A 12 31.58 16.01 -16.86
C SER A 12 31.44 16.56 -15.43
N GLY A 13 31.58 17.88 -15.20
CA GLY A 13 31.61 18.44 -13.84
C GLY A 13 30.29 18.97 -13.26
N ILE A 14 29.32 19.31 -14.09
CA ILE A 14 28.13 20.04 -13.64
C ILE A 14 26.96 19.09 -13.32
N HIS A 15 26.83 17.99 -14.05
CA HIS A 15 25.76 17.01 -13.80
C HIS A 15 25.94 16.25 -12.47
N SER A 16 27.17 15.86 -12.13
CA SER A 16 27.49 15.15 -10.89
C SER A 16 27.14 15.94 -9.61
N ARG A 17 27.24 17.28 -9.61
CA ARG A 17 26.91 18.11 -8.43
C ARG A 17 25.41 18.30 -8.24
N ARG A 18 24.62 18.39 -9.30
CA ARG A 18 23.16 18.56 -9.20
C ARG A 18 22.47 17.27 -8.77
N THR A 19 22.94 16.13 -9.21
CA THR A 19 22.42 14.80 -8.82
C THR A 19 22.75 14.49 -7.35
N LYS A 20 23.98 14.78 -6.89
CA LYS A 20 24.37 14.60 -5.48
C LYS A 20 23.57 15.48 -4.51
N LEU A 21 23.22 16.70 -4.93
CA LEU A 21 22.40 17.60 -4.11
C LEU A 21 20.93 17.14 -3.99
N ARG A 22 20.39 16.51 -5.04
CA ARG A 22 19.01 15.97 -5.05
C ARG A 22 18.89 14.67 -4.23
N ILE A 23 19.89 13.79 -4.29
CA ILE A 23 19.95 12.56 -3.49
C ILE A 23 20.15 12.88 -2.00
N ALA A 24 21.01 13.85 -1.66
CA ALA A 24 21.21 14.30 -0.28
C ALA A 24 19.94 14.94 0.31
N ALA A 25 19.17 15.68 -0.49
CA ALA A 25 17.87 16.22 -0.06
C ALA A 25 16.83 15.13 0.22
N PHE A 26 16.80 14.05 -0.58
CA PHE A 26 15.87 12.93 -0.39
C PHE A 26 16.23 12.07 0.83
N ILE A 27 17.52 11.81 1.07
CA ILE A 27 18.00 11.01 2.22
C ILE A 27 17.86 11.81 3.53
N LEU A 28 17.97 13.14 3.51
CA LEU A 28 17.79 14.01 4.68
C LEU A 28 16.31 14.25 5.05
N ILE A 29 15.40 14.13 4.12
CA ILE A 29 13.95 14.28 4.37
C ILE A 29 13.37 13.03 5.05
N PHE A 30 13.96 11.85 4.85
CA PHE A 30 13.47 10.57 5.36
C PHE A 30 13.42 10.47 6.90
N PRO A 31 14.45 10.83 7.67
CA PRO A 31 14.38 10.81 9.14
C PRO A 31 13.53 11.94 9.73
N ILE A 32 13.41 13.08 9.04
CA ILE A 32 12.62 14.23 9.52
C ILE A 32 11.12 13.91 9.54
N PHE A 33 10.58 13.12 8.56
CA PHE A 33 9.19 12.71 8.54
C PHE A 33 8.83 11.64 9.60
N LEU A 34 9.79 10.85 10.05
CA LEU A 34 9.60 9.88 11.15
C LEU A 34 9.69 10.51 12.55
N TRP A 35 10.32 11.69 12.65
CA TRP A 35 10.65 12.34 13.93
C TRP A 35 9.94 13.68 14.18
N LEU A 36 9.04 14.15 13.30
CA LEU A 36 8.21 15.31 13.59
C LEU A 36 7.09 14.93 14.59
N PRO A 37 7.29 15.11 15.91
CA PRO A 37 6.20 15.08 16.85
C PRO A 37 5.49 16.43 16.75
N GLY A 38 4.32 16.48 16.18
CA GLY A 38 3.42 17.56 16.45
C GLY A 38 3.09 18.55 15.34
N LEU A 39 2.96 18.11 14.08
CA LEU A 39 2.27 18.93 13.09
C LEU A 39 0.89 18.35 12.78
N VAL A 40 -0.06 19.04 13.31
CA VAL A 40 -1.49 19.07 12.99
C VAL A 40 -2.20 17.74 13.19
N PHE A 41 -2.63 17.50 14.41
CA PHE A 41 -3.87 16.79 14.63
C PHE A 41 -4.95 17.54 13.81
N ALA A 42 -5.40 16.97 12.71
CA ALA A 42 -6.73 17.19 12.28
C ALA A 42 -7.62 16.54 13.35
N SER A 43 -7.76 17.21 14.49
CA SER A 43 -8.97 17.07 15.27
C SER A 43 -10.09 17.32 14.26
N TYR A 44 -11.08 16.46 14.24
CA TYR A 44 -12.36 16.79 13.61
C TYR A 44 -12.64 18.25 13.94
N PRO A 45 -12.81 19.13 12.95
CA PRO A 45 -13.17 20.49 13.27
C PRO A 45 -14.57 20.43 13.88
N ASP A 46 -14.61 20.62 15.18
CA ASP A 46 -15.83 20.77 15.99
C ASP A 46 -16.55 22.09 15.67
N GLN A 47 -16.10 22.73 14.59
CA GLN A 47 -16.59 24.03 14.18
C GLN A 47 -18.03 23.94 13.67
N GLY A 48 -18.96 24.33 14.52
CA GLY A 48 -20.37 24.56 14.20
C GLY A 48 -21.35 23.49 14.71
N ILE A 49 -20.95 22.53 15.54
CA ILE A 49 -21.85 21.66 16.29
C ILE A 49 -21.96 22.20 17.71
N SER A 50 -23.18 22.52 18.18
CA SER A 50 -23.38 22.99 19.55
C SER A 50 -23.27 21.89 20.62
N ILE A 51 -23.33 20.62 20.20
CA ILE A 51 -23.13 19.44 21.08
C ILE A 51 -21.63 19.28 21.36
N LYS A 52 -21.26 19.32 22.65
CA LYS A 52 -19.86 19.10 23.08
C LYS A 52 -19.55 17.62 23.20
N PHE A 53 -18.68 17.12 22.36
CA PHE A 53 -18.23 15.73 22.41
C PHE A 53 -16.96 15.54 23.24
N SER A 54 -16.96 14.53 24.09
CA SER A 54 -15.75 13.92 24.65
C SER A 54 -15.23 12.85 23.70
N HIS A 55 -13.93 12.60 23.71
CA HIS A 55 -13.31 11.47 23.01
C HIS A 55 -12.84 10.35 23.96
N ASN A 56 -13.16 10.48 25.24
CA ASN A 56 -12.77 9.51 26.27
C ASN A 56 -14.00 8.97 26.99
N LEU A 57 -14.41 7.74 26.65
CA LEU A 57 -15.58 7.10 27.21
C LEU A 57 -15.45 6.92 28.73
N LYS A 58 -14.27 6.53 29.24
CA LYS A 58 -14.09 6.29 30.68
C LYS A 58 -14.30 7.57 31.50
N GLU A 59 -13.72 8.68 31.09
CA GLU A 59 -13.90 9.98 31.74
C GLU A 59 -15.35 10.45 31.65
N THR A 60 -16.01 10.24 30.54
CA THR A 60 -17.41 10.62 30.35
C THR A 60 -18.33 9.81 31.24
N LEU A 61 -18.11 8.50 31.40
CA LEU A 61 -18.87 7.67 32.31
C LEU A 61 -18.70 8.13 33.78
N VAL A 62 -17.51 8.57 34.17
CA VAL A 62 -17.29 9.14 35.51
C VAL A 62 -18.11 10.43 35.68
N ARG A 63 -18.11 11.34 34.69
CA ARG A 63 -18.93 12.56 34.73
C ARG A 63 -20.42 12.25 34.73
N ALA A 64 -20.86 11.30 33.92
CA ALA A 64 -22.25 10.88 33.82
C ALA A 64 -22.80 10.38 35.18
N LYS A 65 -22.02 9.62 35.92
CA LYS A 65 -22.38 9.19 37.29
C LYS A 65 -22.55 10.34 38.27
N VAL A 66 -21.69 11.35 38.17
CA VAL A 66 -21.75 12.55 39.03
C VAL A 66 -22.92 13.46 38.64
N SER A 67 -23.08 13.73 37.32
CA SER A 67 -24.12 14.60 36.78
C SER A 67 -25.51 13.95 36.71
N ARG A 68 -25.60 12.62 36.90
CA ARG A 68 -26.81 11.81 36.70
C ARG A 68 -27.37 11.89 35.30
N LYS A 69 -26.55 12.29 34.31
CA LYS A 69 -26.94 12.37 32.91
C LYS A 69 -26.67 11.04 32.20
N PRO A 70 -27.59 10.57 31.34
CA PRO A 70 -27.30 9.44 30.47
C PRO A 70 -26.24 9.79 29.42
N VAL A 71 -25.66 8.80 28.77
CA VAL A 71 -24.57 8.96 27.82
C VAL A 71 -24.99 8.54 26.42
N VAL A 72 -24.73 9.39 25.43
CA VAL A 72 -24.81 9.03 24.00
C VAL A 72 -23.40 8.79 23.48
N VAL A 73 -23.14 7.56 23.05
CA VAL A 73 -21.88 7.18 22.40
C VAL A 73 -22.11 7.14 20.89
N ALA A 74 -21.64 8.15 20.18
CA ALA A 74 -21.70 8.23 18.72
C ALA A 74 -20.51 7.50 18.09
N VAL A 75 -20.76 6.36 17.47
CA VAL A 75 -19.73 5.55 16.77
C VAL A 75 -19.78 5.84 15.28
N PHE A 76 -18.78 6.54 14.80
CA PHE A 76 -18.67 7.02 13.43
C PHE A 76 -17.32 6.60 12.82
N ALA A 77 -17.18 6.82 11.50
CA ALA A 77 -15.90 6.76 10.82
C ALA A 77 -15.76 7.90 9.81
N LEU A 78 -14.54 8.35 9.57
CA LEU A 78 -14.24 9.44 8.63
C LEU A 78 -14.70 9.16 7.19
N TRP A 79 -14.59 7.90 6.78
CA TRP A 79 -14.93 7.44 5.44
C TRP A 79 -16.43 7.18 5.23
N CYS A 80 -17.25 7.25 6.28
CA CYS A 80 -18.68 6.95 6.22
C CYS A 80 -19.46 8.17 5.74
N PRO A 81 -20.09 8.15 4.55
CA PRO A 81 -20.83 9.30 4.02
C PRO A 81 -22.07 9.64 4.86
N TYR A 82 -22.79 8.62 5.36
CA TYR A 82 -23.95 8.81 6.23
C TYR A 82 -23.58 9.40 7.60
N CYS A 83 -22.38 9.07 8.11
CA CYS A 83 -21.85 9.67 9.34
C CYS A 83 -21.56 11.17 9.14
N ARG A 84 -21.01 11.54 7.99
CA ARG A 84 -20.74 12.94 7.63
C ARG A 84 -22.05 13.72 7.50
N GLU A 85 -23.00 13.15 6.76
CA GLU A 85 -24.31 13.78 6.55
C GLU A 85 -25.03 13.99 7.90
N MET A 86 -25.09 12.98 8.77
CA MET A 86 -25.69 13.13 10.10
C MET A 86 -25.01 14.21 10.92
N ARG A 87 -23.69 14.28 10.87
CA ARG A 87 -22.94 15.33 11.58
C ARG A 87 -23.24 16.73 11.05
N GLU A 88 -23.42 16.88 9.73
CA GLU A 88 -23.64 18.16 9.07
C GLU A 88 -25.11 18.62 9.13
N THR A 89 -26.04 17.69 9.25
CA THR A 89 -27.48 17.96 9.27
C THR A 89 -28.12 17.66 10.63
N THR A 90 -28.28 16.39 10.98
CA THR A 90 -29.03 15.94 12.17
C THR A 90 -28.41 16.45 13.46
N MET A 91 -27.09 16.34 13.61
CA MET A 91 -26.39 16.75 14.85
C MET A 91 -26.31 18.29 15.03
N ARG A 92 -26.61 19.06 13.97
CA ARG A 92 -26.65 20.54 14.00
C ARG A 92 -28.05 21.10 14.10
N ALA A 93 -29.07 20.27 14.00
CA ALA A 93 -30.45 20.71 14.07
C ALA A 93 -30.76 21.26 15.47
N PRO A 94 -31.36 22.46 15.59
CA PRO A 94 -31.61 23.07 16.88
C PRO A 94 -32.37 22.18 17.86
N GLU A 95 -33.34 21.44 17.38
CA GLU A 95 -34.18 20.54 18.17
C GLU A 95 -33.39 19.30 18.69
N VAL A 96 -32.31 18.86 18.00
CA VAL A 96 -31.44 17.80 18.44
C VAL A 96 -30.43 18.33 19.46
N VAL A 97 -29.92 19.54 19.24
CA VAL A 97 -29.02 20.21 20.17
C VAL A 97 -29.69 20.41 21.53
N GLU A 98 -30.92 20.97 21.52
CA GLU A 98 -31.72 21.18 22.71
C GLU A 98 -31.98 19.88 23.49
N ALA A 99 -32.48 18.84 22.82
CA ALA A 99 -32.69 17.53 23.46
C ALA A 99 -31.37 16.91 23.95
N GLY A 100 -30.28 17.19 23.25
CA GLY A 100 -28.95 16.70 23.52
C GLY A 100 -28.30 17.24 24.81
N GLU A 101 -28.79 18.40 25.34
CA GLU A 101 -28.27 19.01 26.57
C GLU A 101 -28.51 18.12 27.82
N ALA A 102 -29.49 17.24 27.73
CA ALA A 102 -29.78 16.26 28.80
C ALA A 102 -28.77 15.11 28.87
N PHE A 103 -27.85 15.01 27.92
CA PHE A 103 -26.91 13.88 27.81
C PHE A 103 -25.46 14.33 27.96
N GLU A 104 -24.61 13.39 28.38
CA GLU A 104 -23.17 13.43 28.13
C GLU A 104 -22.89 12.79 26.76
N TRP A 105 -22.02 13.40 25.95
CA TRP A 105 -21.74 12.92 24.59
C TRP A 105 -20.32 12.42 24.44
N VAL A 106 -20.19 11.25 23.83
CA VAL A 106 -18.89 10.67 23.45
C VAL A 106 -18.87 10.43 21.94
N PHE A 107 -17.83 10.89 21.30
CA PHE A 107 -17.53 10.57 19.93
C PHE A 107 -16.47 9.48 19.86
N ILE A 108 -16.80 8.36 19.24
CA ILE A 108 -15.91 7.22 19.02
C ILE A 108 -15.63 7.09 17.53
N ASP A 109 -14.40 7.38 17.15
CA ASP A 109 -13.91 7.00 15.81
C ASP A 109 -13.74 5.48 15.78
N LEU A 110 -14.56 4.81 14.96
CA LEU A 110 -14.53 3.36 14.79
C LEU A 110 -13.12 2.85 14.45
N ASP A 111 -12.43 3.58 13.58
CA ASP A 111 -11.10 3.20 13.11
C ASP A 111 -10.04 3.23 14.21
N ARG A 112 -10.26 4.08 15.24
CA ARG A 112 -9.35 4.21 16.38
C ARG A 112 -9.74 3.36 17.58
N ASN A 113 -10.97 2.85 17.59
CA ASN A 113 -11.54 2.18 18.77
C ASN A 113 -12.27 0.87 18.43
N MET A 114 -11.69 0.07 17.53
CA MET A 114 -12.24 -1.23 17.11
C MET A 114 -12.56 -2.17 18.27
N THR A 115 -11.73 -2.18 19.32
CA THR A 115 -11.96 -3.01 20.50
C THR A 115 -13.25 -2.61 21.20
N LEU A 116 -13.51 -1.32 21.34
CA LEU A 116 -14.72 -0.79 21.97
C LEU A 116 -15.95 -1.06 21.09
N ALA A 117 -15.83 -0.89 19.77
CA ALA A 117 -16.89 -1.22 18.84
C ALA A 117 -17.29 -2.70 18.91
N ARG A 118 -16.32 -3.61 19.05
CA ARG A 118 -16.58 -5.05 19.27
C ARG A 118 -17.23 -5.31 20.62
N GLN A 119 -16.79 -4.65 21.68
CA GLN A 119 -17.36 -4.79 23.03
C GLN A 119 -18.84 -4.45 23.05
N TYR A 120 -19.26 -3.43 22.28
CA TYR A 120 -20.65 -3.02 22.17
C TYR A 120 -21.39 -3.63 20.96
N ASP A 121 -20.83 -4.63 20.32
CA ASP A 121 -21.39 -5.31 19.13
C ASP A 121 -21.90 -4.31 18.07
N VAL A 122 -21.06 -3.31 17.73
CA VAL A 122 -21.37 -2.33 16.68
C VAL A 122 -21.14 -2.96 15.33
N ARG A 123 -22.24 -3.26 14.62
CA ARG A 123 -22.23 -3.95 13.31
C ARG A 123 -22.48 -3.03 12.11
N ALA A 124 -22.84 -1.79 12.36
CA ALA A 124 -23.12 -0.79 11.33
C ALA A 124 -22.75 0.61 11.83
N ILE A 125 -22.52 1.57 10.92
CA ILE A 125 -22.30 2.98 11.24
C ILE A 125 -23.14 3.88 10.29
N PRO A 126 -23.58 5.05 10.79
CA PRO A 126 -23.45 5.53 12.16
C PRO A 126 -24.25 4.66 13.15
N THR A 127 -23.74 4.51 14.38
CA THR A 127 -24.46 3.89 15.51
C THR A 127 -24.33 4.80 16.73
N PHE A 128 -25.45 4.99 17.40
CA PHE A 128 -25.49 5.71 18.67
C PHE A 128 -25.92 4.72 19.75
N LEU A 129 -25.06 4.54 20.76
CA LEU A 129 -25.39 3.75 21.93
C LEU A 129 -25.94 4.67 23.00
N LEU A 130 -27.10 4.35 23.55
CA LEU A 130 -27.73 5.09 24.63
C LEU A 130 -27.48 4.34 25.93
N LEU A 131 -26.66 4.94 26.80
CA LEU A 131 -26.28 4.34 28.08
C LEU A 131 -26.98 5.07 29.22
N ASP A 132 -27.33 4.37 30.28
CA ASP A 132 -27.76 4.98 31.53
C ASP A 132 -26.59 5.70 32.23
N PRO A 133 -26.84 6.48 33.30
CA PRO A 133 -25.77 7.16 34.03
C PRO A 133 -24.71 6.21 34.65
N ASP A 134 -25.04 4.95 34.83
CA ASP A 134 -24.11 3.93 35.32
C ASP A 134 -23.26 3.30 34.22
N GLY A 135 -23.56 3.58 32.99
CA GLY A 135 -22.83 3.10 31.82
C GLY A 135 -23.36 1.82 31.19
N ASN A 136 -24.54 1.36 31.64
CA ASN A 136 -25.19 0.19 31.04
C ASN A 136 -25.89 0.60 29.74
N GLN A 137 -25.69 -0.14 28.67
CA GLN A 137 -26.39 0.09 27.41
C GLN A 137 -27.87 -0.31 27.58
N ARG A 138 -28.76 0.64 27.30
CA ARG A 138 -30.21 0.43 27.38
C ARG A 138 -30.89 0.47 26.01
N SER A 139 -30.30 1.19 25.03
CA SER A 139 -30.83 1.27 23.67
C SER A 139 -29.73 1.58 22.66
N ARG A 140 -30.06 1.47 21.38
CA ARG A 140 -29.17 1.90 20.29
C ARG A 140 -29.98 2.39 19.08
N ILE A 141 -29.42 3.36 18.39
CA ILE A 141 -29.93 3.87 17.10
C ILE A 141 -28.90 3.48 16.03
N VAL A 142 -29.32 2.79 14.97
CA VAL A 142 -28.43 2.30 13.92
C VAL A 142 -28.83 2.89 12.58
N GLY A 143 -27.85 3.46 11.86
CA GLY A 143 -28.02 4.04 10.54
C GLY A 143 -28.30 5.55 10.58
N LYS A 144 -28.50 6.11 9.39
CA LYS A 144 -28.81 7.54 9.23
C LYS A 144 -30.24 7.81 9.64
N VAL A 145 -30.42 8.84 10.47
CA VAL A 145 -31.73 9.27 10.99
C VAL A 145 -31.86 10.78 10.84
N GLY A 146 -33.04 11.25 10.43
CA GLY A 146 -33.35 12.69 10.35
C GLY A 146 -33.50 13.37 11.71
N PRO A 147 -33.43 14.72 11.77
CA PRO A 147 -33.41 15.45 13.04
C PRO A 147 -34.63 15.18 13.94
N VAL A 148 -35.83 15.26 13.39
CA VAL A 148 -37.07 15.05 14.15
C VAL A 148 -37.14 13.65 14.77
N GLN A 149 -36.79 12.64 13.99
CA GLN A 149 -36.82 11.27 14.46
C GLN A 149 -35.72 11.00 15.49
N PHE A 150 -34.53 11.55 15.27
CA PHE A 150 -33.40 11.40 16.22
C PHE A 150 -33.73 12.06 17.57
N ARG A 151 -34.28 13.26 17.54
CA ARG A 151 -34.83 13.93 18.77
C ARG A 151 -35.86 13.04 19.45
N GLY A 152 -36.79 12.44 18.71
CA GLY A 152 -37.80 11.53 19.26
C GLY A 152 -37.17 10.38 20.04
N TYR A 153 -36.16 9.73 19.52
CA TYR A 153 -35.44 8.65 20.20
C TYR A 153 -34.74 9.11 21.48
N LEU A 154 -34.14 10.31 21.48
CA LEU A 154 -33.51 10.85 22.69
C LEU A 154 -34.54 11.10 23.79
N LEU A 155 -35.69 11.71 23.48
CA LEU A 155 -36.76 12.00 24.44
C LEU A 155 -37.43 10.71 24.94
N GLU A 156 -37.69 9.74 24.06
CA GLU A 156 -38.25 8.46 24.46
C GLU A 156 -37.31 7.73 25.44
N PHE A 157 -35.99 7.82 25.19
CA PHE A 157 -35.02 7.22 26.08
C PHE A 157 -35.01 7.87 27.48
N LEU A 158 -35.11 9.20 27.55
CA LEU A 158 -35.21 9.91 28.83
C LEU A 158 -36.47 9.51 29.61
N GLY A 159 -37.63 9.44 28.92
CA GLY A 159 -38.88 9.02 29.54
C GLY A 159 -38.81 7.62 30.14
N LYS A 160 -38.21 6.67 29.44
CA LYS A 160 -38.00 5.30 29.92
C LYS A 160 -37.08 5.21 31.15
N LEU A 161 -36.08 6.08 31.25
CA LEU A 161 -35.23 6.16 32.44
C LEU A 161 -35.98 6.74 33.67
N GLU A 162 -36.87 7.69 33.46
CA GLU A 162 -37.70 8.30 34.51
C GLU A 162 -38.75 7.31 35.03
N GLU A 163 -39.36 6.51 34.17
CA GLU A 163 -40.40 5.52 34.51
C GLU A 163 -39.86 4.29 35.23
N GLY A 164 -38.54 4.15 35.36
CA GLY A 164 -37.91 3.04 36.07
C GLY A 164 -38.02 1.68 35.36
N GLU A 165 -38.36 1.65 34.07
CA GLU A 165 -38.41 0.46 33.22
C GLU A 165 -37.02 -0.07 32.85
N GLY A 166 -36.19 -0.30 33.86
CA GLY A 166 -34.81 -0.77 33.74
C GLY A 166 -34.62 -2.22 34.18
N ARG A 167 -35.50 -3.13 33.82
CA ARG A 167 -35.30 -4.58 34.13
C ARG A 167 -35.00 -5.34 32.85
N GLU A 168 -33.79 -5.79 32.76
CA GLU A 168 -33.19 -6.87 31.99
C GLU A 168 -34.11 -7.58 30.96
N THR A 169 -33.96 -7.26 29.69
CA THR A 169 -34.11 -8.27 28.63
C THR A 169 -32.90 -8.19 27.69
N ALA A 170 -32.27 -9.33 27.52
CA ALA A 170 -31.02 -9.51 26.77
C ALA A 170 -31.16 -9.31 25.26
N GLU A 171 -32.29 -8.79 24.77
CA GLU A 171 -32.57 -8.47 23.38
C GLU A 171 -33.15 -7.05 23.28
N THR A 172 -32.29 -6.05 23.27
CA THR A 172 -32.69 -4.69 22.96
C THR A 172 -33.02 -4.59 21.46
N PRO A 173 -34.27 -4.33 21.05
CA PRO A 173 -34.59 -4.19 19.63
C PRO A 173 -33.80 -3.01 19.06
N ALA A 174 -33.05 -3.28 18.00
CA ALA A 174 -32.44 -2.24 17.20
C ALA A 174 -33.58 -1.43 16.56
N ILE A 175 -33.69 -0.13 16.92
CA ILE A 175 -34.65 0.75 16.28
C ILE A 175 -34.13 1.00 14.85
N ALA A 176 -34.75 0.31 13.88
CA ALA A 176 -34.38 0.44 12.49
C ALA A 176 -34.84 1.78 11.95
N ALA A 177 -33.91 2.57 11.41
CA ALA A 177 -34.24 3.73 10.59
C ALA A 177 -34.96 3.28 9.31
N ASP A 178 -35.83 4.16 8.80
CA ASP A 178 -36.61 3.98 7.60
C ASP A 178 -35.90 3.22 6.47
N HIS A 179 -36.61 2.24 5.89
CA HIS A 179 -36.09 1.25 4.91
C HIS A 179 -35.57 1.84 3.58
N SER A 180 -35.67 3.15 3.35
CA SER A 180 -35.13 3.83 2.17
C SER A 180 -33.61 4.08 2.24
N ASN A 181 -32.99 3.97 3.41
CA ASN A 181 -31.55 4.19 3.63
C ASN A 181 -30.97 3.00 4.40
N THR A 182 -30.62 1.93 3.67
CA THR A 182 -29.91 0.77 4.26
C THR A 182 -28.68 1.24 5.01
N PRO A 183 -28.58 1.04 6.34
CA PRO A 183 -27.38 1.39 7.08
C PRO A 183 -26.19 0.67 6.49
N LEU A 184 -25.03 1.32 6.47
CA LEU A 184 -23.79 0.66 6.08
C LEU A 184 -23.50 -0.41 7.13
N GLN A 185 -24.02 -1.62 6.90
CA GLN A 185 -23.91 -2.73 7.83
C GLN A 185 -22.45 -3.16 7.94
N LEU A 186 -21.91 -3.06 9.15
CA LEU A 186 -20.65 -3.70 9.55
C LEU A 186 -20.93 -5.15 9.96
N THR A 187 -21.65 -5.90 9.11
CA THR A 187 -21.77 -7.36 9.34
C THR A 187 -20.38 -8.00 9.32
N PRO A 188 -20.18 -9.19 9.87
CA PRO A 188 -19.00 -9.98 9.52
C PRO A 188 -18.77 -10.00 8.01
N ASP A 189 -19.84 -9.93 7.20
CA ASP A 189 -19.82 -9.68 5.76
C ASP A 189 -19.46 -8.24 5.37
N GLY A 190 -19.62 -7.25 6.22
CA GLY A 190 -19.20 -5.85 6.02
C GLY A 190 -17.69 -5.67 6.08
N PHE A 191 -17.01 -6.51 6.86
CA PHE A 191 -15.55 -6.62 6.90
C PHE A 191 -15.01 -7.64 5.88
N ARG A 192 -15.87 -8.41 5.21
CA ARG A 192 -15.50 -9.31 4.12
C ARG A 192 -14.97 -8.53 2.94
N GLY A 193 -13.92 -7.94 2.91
CA GLY A 193 -13.34 -7.16 1.81
C GLY A 193 -12.24 -6.22 2.26
N ARG A 194 -12.09 -6.00 3.57
CA ARG A 194 -11.03 -5.14 4.10
C ARG A 194 -10.29 -5.83 5.24
N SER A 195 -8.98 -5.65 5.27
CA SER A 195 -8.16 -6.17 6.38
C SER A 195 -8.50 -5.46 7.70
N ILE A 196 -8.19 -6.10 8.82
CA ILE A 196 -8.36 -5.54 10.17
C ILE A 196 -7.67 -4.19 10.34
N CYS A 197 -6.53 -4.01 9.68
CA CYS A 197 -5.72 -2.79 9.79
C CYS A 197 -6.01 -1.76 8.69
N PHE A 198 -7.00 -1.97 7.80
CA PHE A 198 -7.20 -1.15 6.60
C PHE A 198 -7.31 0.34 6.88
N SER A 199 -7.97 0.73 7.95
CA SER A 199 -8.11 2.13 8.34
C SER A 199 -6.78 2.82 8.71
N HIS A 200 -5.81 2.05 9.21
CA HIS A 200 -4.49 2.53 9.61
C HIS A 200 -3.42 2.30 8.53
N VAL A 201 -3.68 1.40 7.60
CA VAL A 201 -2.69 0.92 6.63
C VAL A 201 -3.00 1.34 5.20
N GLY A 202 -4.23 1.77 4.86
CA GLY A 202 -4.62 2.13 3.49
C GLY A 202 -4.65 0.93 2.53
N TYR A 203 -4.52 1.21 1.22
CA TYR A 203 -4.39 0.18 0.18
C TYR A 203 -2.98 -0.40 0.09
N GLY A 204 -1.98 0.35 0.56
CA GLY A 204 -0.58 -0.05 0.59
C GLY A 204 0.19 0.18 -0.71
N PRO A 205 1.50 -0.10 -0.71
CA PRO A 205 2.32 -0.02 -1.91
C PRO A 205 1.83 -1.02 -2.97
N LEU A 206 2.21 -0.80 -4.23
CA LEU A 206 2.06 -1.81 -5.27
C LEU A 206 2.91 -3.03 -4.90
N LYS A 207 2.35 -4.23 -4.99
CA LYS A 207 3.13 -5.49 -4.81
C LYS A 207 3.99 -5.73 -6.06
N LEU A 208 4.91 -4.81 -6.31
CA LEU A 208 5.80 -4.77 -7.46
C LEU A 208 7.23 -4.93 -6.97
N PRO A 209 7.85 -6.12 -7.14
CA PRO A 209 9.29 -6.32 -6.89
C PRO A 209 10.11 -5.58 -7.95
N SER A 210 11.42 -5.48 -7.74
CA SER A 210 12.32 -4.85 -8.70
C SER A 210 12.15 -5.42 -10.12
N GLN A 211 12.11 -4.54 -11.08
CA GLN A 211 12.03 -4.83 -12.53
C GLN A 211 13.38 -4.64 -13.23
N SER A 212 14.46 -4.42 -12.49
CA SER A 212 15.82 -4.44 -13.02
C SER A 212 16.11 -5.79 -13.71
N PRO A 213 16.79 -5.81 -14.88
CA PRO A 213 16.95 -7.02 -15.69
C PRO A 213 17.60 -8.19 -14.96
N PHE A 214 18.56 -7.91 -14.09
CA PHE A 214 19.23 -8.97 -13.31
C PHE A 214 18.50 -9.32 -12.00
N GLN A 215 17.91 -8.35 -11.34
CA GLN A 215 17.17 -8.61 -10.10
C GLN A 215 15.88 -9.37 -10.38
N ALA A 216 15.30 -9.17 -11.57
CA ALA A 216 14.16 -9.91 -12.04
C ALA A 216 14.42 -11.41 -12.24
N LEU A 217 15.66 -11.87 -12.31
CA LEU A 217 15.99 -13.30 -12.46
C LEU A 217 15.76 -14.11 -11.17
N ARG A 218 15.81 -13.47 -9.99
CA ARG A 218 15.79 -14.11 -8.67
C ARG A 218 14.66 -13.57 -7.79
N LEU A 219 14.58 -14.01 -6.53
CA LEU A 219 13.57 -13.53 -5.59
C LEU A 219 13.77 -12.03 -5.28
N GLY A 220 12.96 -11.18 -5.87
CA GLY A 220 12.83 -9.79 -5.46
C GLY A 220 12.03 -9.65 -4.16
N MET A 221 12.36 -8.65 -3.33
CA MET A 221 11.52 -8.29 -2.19
C MET A 221 10.13 -7.89 -2.67
N ILE A 222 9.10 -8.57 -2.16
CA ILE A 222 7.70 -8.23 -2.44
C ILE A 222 7.27 -7.14 -1.45
N PRO A 223 6.88 -5.94 -1.92
CA PRO A 223 6.33 -4.90 -1.04
C PRO A 223 5.03 -5.37 -0.40
N LEU A 224 4.98 -5.40 0.92
CA LEU A 224 3.81 -5.83 1.68
C LEU A 224 3.31 -4.71 2.59
N THR A 225 1.99 -4.63 2.77
CA THR A 225 1.43 -3.82 3.85
C THR A 225 1.61 -4.53 5.17
N PRO A 226 1.71 -3.83 6.31
CA PRO A 226 1.68 -4.47 7.62
C PRO A 226 0.38 -5.23 7.94
N SER A 227 -0.65 -5.08 7.13
CA SER A 227 -1.96 -5.69 7.35
C SER A 227 -2.04 -7.09 6.77
N THR A 228 -2.62 -8.02 7.53
CA THR A 228 -2.95 -9.38 7.12
C THR A 228 -4.46 -9.52 6.87
N LEU A 229 -4.85 -10.59 6.19
CA LEU A 229 -6.24 -11.02 6.08
C LEU A 229 -6.77 -11.47 7.43
N SER A 230 -8.05 -11.25 7.71
CA SER A 230 -8.71 -11.81 8.88
C SER A 230 -8.82 -13.33 8.75
N ARG A 231 -9.00 -14.00 9.88
CA ARG A 231 -9.16 -15.47 9.92
C ARG A 231 -10.25 -15.94 8.95
N GLY A 232 -9.88 -16.85 8.05
CA GLY A 232 -10.77 -17.44 7.06
C GLY A 232 -10.99 -16.59 5.81
N GLN A 233 -10.55 -15.33 5.78
CA GLN A 233 -10.59 -14.51 4.56
C GLN A 233 -9.62 -15.04 3.51
N LYS A 234 -10.00 -14.84 2.26
CA LYS A 234 -9.23 -15.22 1.08
C LYS A 234 -9.08 -14.02 0.16
N GLU A 235 -7.93 -13.89 -0.47
CA GLU A 235 -7.69 -12.90 -1.52
C GLU A 235 -7.03 -13.57 -2.72
N VAL A 236 -7.55 -13.30 -3.91
CA VAL A 236 -6.90 -13.65 -5.19
C VAL A 236 -6.42 -12.37 -5.83
N ARG A 237 -5.19 -12.34 -6.32
CA ARG A 237 -4.61 -11.21 -7.04
C ARG A 237 -3.94 -11.69 -8.32
N GLY A 238 -4.29 -11.05 -9.46
CA GLY A 238 -3.56 -11.14 -10.72
C GLY A 238 -2.88 -9.81 -11.01
N ALA A 239 -1.64 -9.86 -11.49
CA ALA A 239 -0.91 -8.66 -11.90
C ALA A 239 0.01 -8.95 -13.09
N ALA A 240 0.25 -7.91 -13.90
CA ALA A 240 1.20 -7.90 -14.99
C ALA A 240 2.04 -6.63 -14.94
N SER A 241 3.34 -6.75 -15.14
CA SER A 241 4.27 -5.62 -15.29
C SER A 241 5.02 -5.79 -16.60
N TRP A 242 4.91 -4.79 -17.46
CA TRP A 242 5.57 -4.74 -18.75
C TRP A 242 6.54 -3.57 -18.75
N VAL A 243 7.83 -3.87 -18.89
CA VAL A 243 8.90 -2.88 -18.78
C VAL A 243 9.81 -2.94 -20.01
N ASN A 244 10.26 -1.78 -20.41
CA ASN A 244 11.32 -1.61 -21.41
C ASN A 244 12.64 -1.43 -20.65
N ILE A 245 13.68 -2.11 -21.15
CA ILE A 245 15.05 -2.04 -20.67
C ILE A 245 15.89 -1.40 -21.77
N TRP A 246 16.37 -0.21 -21.51
CA TRP A 246 17.30 0.52 -22.37
C TRP A 246 18.48 0.98 -21.52
N ASN A 247 19.57 0.24 -21.58
CA ASN A 247 20.76 0.53 -20.78
C ASN A 247 22.00 0.33 -21.64
N VAL A 248 22.80 1.36 -21.76
CA VAL A 248 24.00 1.36 -22.60
C VAL A 248 25.20 1.90 -21.82
N SER A 249 26.30 1.16 -21.79
CA SER A 249 27.59 1.60 -21.28
C SER A 249 28.67 1.17 -22.27
N GLU A 250 29.33 2.12 -22.90
CA GLU A 250 30.33 1.87 -23.95
C GLU A 250 31.46 0.96 -23.41
N GLY A 251 31.70 -0.17 -24.09
CA GLY A 251 32.71 -1.14 -23.70
C GLY A 251 32.39 -1.97 -22.46
N GLU A 252 31.15 -1.90 -21.93
CA GLU A 252 30.71 -2.68 -20.79
C GLU A 252 29.49 -3.53 -21.12
N TYR A 253 28.39 -2.92 -21.61
CA TYR A 253 27.14 -3.63 -21.91
C TYR A 253 26.20 -2.81 -22.80
N PHE A 254 25.30 -3.52 -23.48
CA PHE A 254 24.17 -2.96 -24.22
C PHE A 254 22.94 -3.82 -24.02
N PHE A 255 21.89 -3.24 -23.44
CA PHE A 255 20.59 -3.88 -23.25
C PHE A 255 19.50 -3.06 -23.94
N ASP A 256 18.80 -3.70 -24.88
CA ASP A 256 17.61 -3.19 -25.55
C ASP A 256 16.62 -4.35 -25.69
N HIS A 257 15.69 -4.43 -24.76
CA HIS A 257 14.65 -5.46 -24.77
C HIS A 257 13.49 -5.08 -23.85
N GLU A 258 12.40 -5.81 -23.97
CA GLU A 258 11.26 -5.70 -23.08
C GLU A 258 11.12 -6.94 -22.20
N MET A 259 10.67 -6.75 -20.96
CA MET A 259 10.29 -7.83 -20.05
C MET A 259 8.81 -7.73 -19.68
N LEU A 260 8.12 -8.88 -19.66
CA LEU A 260 6.79 -9.04 -19.12
C LEU A 260 6.84 -10.00 -17.92
N GLN A 261 6.43 -9.51 -16.77
CA GLN A 261 6.20 -10.33 -15.57
C GLN A 261 4.71 -10.47 -15.33
N THR A 262 4.21 -11.68 -15.16
CA THR A 262 2.85 -11.96 -14.72
C THR A 262 2.88 -12.71 -13.40
N THR A 263 1.97 -12.38 -12.49
CA THR A 263 1.89 -12.99 -11.16
C THR A 263 0.43 -13.28 -10.82
N LEU A 264 0.14 -14.49 -10.36
CA LEU A 264 -1.13 -14.88 -9.79
C LEU A 264 -0.90 -15.34 -8.36
N THR A 265 -1.56 -14.72 -7.37
CA THR A 265 -1.42 -15.08 -5.95
C THR A 265 -2.75 -15.41 -5.32
N PHE A 266 -2.72 -16.35 -4.37
CA PHE A 266 -3.80 -16.69 -3.47
C PHE A 266 -3.30 -16.53 -2.04
N ASP A 267 -3.93 -15.61 -1.28
CA ASP A 267 -3.62 -15.34 0.12
C ASP A 267 -4.76 -15.84 1.01
N TYR A 268 -4.44 -16.44 2.17
CA TYR A 268 -5.39 -16.98 3.15
C TYR A 268 -5.04 -16.54 4.56
N GLY A 269 -6.01 -15.97 5.28
CA GLY A 269 -5.88 -15.61 6.69
C GLY A 269 -6.02 -16.85 7.60
N ILE A 270 -4.89 -17.32 8.15
CA ILE A 270 -4.85 -18.43 9.11
C ILE A 270 -5.43 -17.97 10.47
N SER A 271 -5.07 -16.77 10.87
CA SER A 271 -5.62 -16.06 12.03
C SER A 271 -5.78 -14.58 11.67
N ASP A 272 -6.25 -13.77 12.63
CA ASP A 272 -6.37 -12.32 12.42
C ASP A 272 -5.01 -11.61 12.26
N THR A 273 -3.91 -12.28 12.60
CA THR A 273 -2.56 -11.71 12.53
C THR A 273 -1.60 -12.52 11.66
N LEU A 274 -1.99 -13.69 11.18
CA LEU A 274 -1.14 -14.57 10.39
C LEU A 274 -1.82 -14.95 9.09
N GLN A 275 -1.14 -14.74 7.96
CA GLN A 275 -1.59 -15.18 6.65
C GLN A 275 -0.52 -15.96 5.91
N ILE A 276 -0.95 -16.85 5.05
CA ILE A 276 -0.12 -17.53 4.06
C ILE A 276 -0.57 -17.13 2.66
N GLY A 277 0.39 -16.91 1.78
CA GLY A 277 0.19 -16.66 0.36
C GLY A 277 0.92 -17.70 -0.48
N VAL A 278 0.31 -18.14 -1.57
CA VAL A 278 0.93 -18.95 -2.61
C VAL A 278 0.76 -18.23 -3.93
N GLY A 279 1.83 -18.12 -4.71
CA GLY A 279 1.82 -17.43 -6.00
C GLY A 279 2.53 -18.23 -7.07
N ALA A 280 2.08 -18.04 -8.31
CA ALA A 280 2.79 -18.43 -9.52
C ALA A 280 3.26 -17.15 -10.23
N GLU A 281 4.52 -17.14 -10.64
CA GLU A 281 5.14 -16.03 -11.35
C GLU A 281 5.77 -16.55 -12.63
N VAL A 282 5.52 -15.85 -13.74
CA VAL A 282 6.11 -16.15 -15.06
C VAL A 282 6.72 -14.87 -15.61
N ARG A 283 7.92 -14.97 -16.16
CA ARG A 283 8.61 -13.86 -16.80
C ARG A 283 9.07 -14.24 -18.19
N GLY A 284 8.84 -13.33 -19.13
CA GLY A 284 9.29 -13.43 -20.50
C GLY A 284 10.03 -12.17 -20.93
N ARG A 285 10.88 -12.29 -21.93
CA ARG A 285 11.58 -11.19 -22.59
C ARG A 285 11.37 -11.22 -24.09
N PHE A 286 11.32 -10.03 -24.69
CA PHE A 286 10.91 -9.84 -26.09
C PHE A 286 11.73 -8.72 -26.71
N GLY A 287 11.61 -8.52 -28.03
CA GLY A 287 12.04 -7.29 -28.70
C GLY A 287 11.12 -6.11 -28.37
N GLY A 288 11.56 -4.90 -28.67
CA GLY A 288 10.85 -3.67 -28.34
C GLY A 288 9.55 -3.50 -29.12
N SER A 289 8.42 -3.40 -28.45
CA SER A 289 7.13 -2.98 -29.01
C SER A 289 6.65 -1.65 -28.40
N MET A 290 7.30 -1.19 -27.34
CA MET A 290 7.01 0.08 -26.67
C MET A 290 7.82 1.26 -27.22
N ASP A 291 8.78 1.04 -28.11
CA ASP A 291 9.71 2.07 -28.61
C ASP A 291 9.02 3.31 -29.16
N ASP A 292 7.99 3.13 -30.01
CA ASP A 292 7.22 4.25 -30.56
C ASP A 292 6.50 5.05 -29.48
N PHE A 293 5.97 4.35 -28.46
CA PHE A 293 5.30 5.00 -27.34
C PHE A 293 6.29 5.78 -26.49
N ILE A 294 7.44 5.18 -26.14
CA ILE A 294 8.45 5.79 -25.29
C ILE A 294 9.07 7.01 -25.98
N GLN A 295 9.47 6.87 -27.25
CA GLN A 295 10.00 8.00 -28.00
C GLN A 295 8.99 9.15 -28.10
N GLY A 296 7.72 8.85 -28.38
CA GLY A 296 6.67 9.88 -28.42
C GLY A 296 6.42 10.52 -27.04
N PHE A 297 6.55 9.76 -25.95
CA PHE A 297 6.46 10.30 -24.59
C PHE A 297 7.65 11.21 -24.27
N HIS A 298 8.87 10.79 -24.58
CA HIS A 298 10.07 11.61 -24.39
C HIS A 298 10.00 12.91 -25.19
N ASP A 299 9.58 12.85 -26.46
CA ASP A 299 9.41 14.03 -27.31
C ASP A 299 8.36 15.00 -26.72
N LEU A 300 7.25 14.48 -26.22
CA LEU A 300 6.17 15.29 -25.62
C LEU A 300 6.63 16.05 -24.38
N PHE A 301 7.48 15.44 -23.55
CA PHE A 301 7.95 16.02 -22.29
C PHE A 301 9.36 16.62 -22.38
N GLY A 302 10.00 16.59 -23.55
CA GLY A 302 11.37 17.10 -23.75
C GLY A 302 12.42 16.31 -22.99
N ILE A 303 12.23 14.99 -22.85
CA ILE A 303 13.17 14.05 -22.22
C ILE A 303 14.18 13.62 -23.28
N ASP A 304 15.45 13.50 -22.90
CA ASP A 304 16.51 13.02 -23.79
C ASP A 304 16.27 11.56 -24.20
N GLN A 305 16.45 11.23 -25.48
CA GLN A 305 16.24 9.87 -26.00
C GLN A 305 17.37 8.91 -25.61
N SER A 306 18.47 9.39 -25.05
CA SER A 306 19.65 8.61 -24.60
C SER A 306 20.20 7.68 -25.68
N GLY A 307 20.14 8.13 -26.96
CA GLY A 307 20.65 7.39 -28.12
C GLY A 307 19.69 6.32 -28.67
N ARG A 308 18.48 6.17 -28.11
CA ARG A 308 17.47 5.23 -28.60
C ARG A 308 17.03 5.49 -30.04
N ASP A 309 17.01 6.75 -30.44
CA ASP A 309 16.69 7.20 -31.80
C ASP A 309 17.73 6.80 -32.87
N LEU A 310 18.91 6.34 -32.46
CA LEU A 310 20.00 5.88 -33.31
C LEU A 310 19.98 4.37 -33.59
N VAL A 311 19.10 3.61 -32.88
CA VAL A 311 18.99 2.15 -32.99
C VAL A 311 17.68 1.77 -33.69
N PRO A 312 17.63 0.71 -34.50
CA PRO A 312 16.39 0.25 -35.12
C PRO A 312 15.37 -0.16 -34.05
N LYS A 313 14.11 0.17 -34.26
CA LYS A 313 13.02 -0.18 -33.35
C LYS A 313 12.70 -1.67 -33.38
N GLY A 314 12.26 -2.22 -32.25
CA GLY A 314 11.82 -3.61 -32.15
C GLY A 314 12.95 -4.64 -32.04
N GLU A 315 14.15 -4.17 -31.83
CA GLU A 315 15.31 -5.04 -31.67
C GLU A 315 15.30 -5.77 -30.32
N PHE A 316 16.12 -6.78 -30.24
CA PHE A 316 16.42 -7.48 -28.98
C PHE A 316 17.92 -7.59 -28.86
N THR A 317 18.49 -6.85 -27.95
CA THR A 317 19.91 -6.87 -27.65
C THR A 317 20.11 -7.04 -26.17
N PHE A 318 20.93 -8.00 -25.78
CA PHE A 318 21.38 -8.20 -24.42
C PHE A 318 22.84 -8.66 -24.50
N GLU A 319 23.74 -7.73 -24.36
CA GLU A 319 25.18 -7.97 -24.51
C GLU A 319 25.92 -7.41 -23.28
N ILE A 320 26.86 -8.21 -22.77
CA ILE A 320 27.84 -7.80 -21.77
C ILE A 320 29.19 -8.08 -22.39
N ASP A 321 29.97 -7.05 -22.63
CA ASP A 321 31.29 -7.17 -23.26
C ASP A 321 32.30 -7.76 -22.27
N PRO A 322 33.21 -8.65 -22.77
CA PRO A 322 34.32 -9.16 -21.95
C PRO A 322 35.26 -7.99 -21.59
N SER A 323 35.66 -7.91 -20.33
CA SER A 323 36.56 -6.88 -19.82
C SER A 323 37.52 -7.49 -18.80
N GLY A 324 38.81 -7.50 -19.13
CA GLY A 324 39.81 -8.11 -18.26
C GLY A 324 39.59 -9.62 -18.04
N SER A 325 39.28 -10.02 -16.79
CA SER A 325 38.97 -11.43 -16.45
C SER A 325 37.47 -11.76 -16.54
N ARG A 326 36.62 -10.78 -16.86
CA ARG A 326 35.16 -10.94 -16.94
C ARG A 326 34.80 -11.65 -18.26
N PRO A 327 33.97 -12.70 -18.25
CA PRO A 327 33.43 -13.29 -19.46
C PRO A 327 32.39 -12.35 -20.11
N GLY A 328 32.33 -12.35 -21.45
CA GLY A 328 31.28 -11.74 -22.20
C GLY A 328 30.04 -12.63 -22.26
N VAL A 329 28.84 -12.02 -22.29
CA VAL A 329 27.57 -12.74 -22.46
C VAL A 329 26.75 -12.01 -23.50
N ALA A 330 26.25 -12.75 -24.50
CA ALA A 330 25.28 -12.27 -25.47
C ALA A 330 24.08 -13.22 -25.49
N LEU A 331 22.87 -12.65 -25.37
CA LEU A 331 21.63 -13.36 -25.64
C LEU A 331 21.21 -13.08 -27.07
N THR A 332 20.65 -14.09 -27.72
CA THR A 332 20.24 -14.06 -29.11
C THR A 332 18.71 -14.08 -29.23
N SER A 333 18.21 -14.04 -30.47
CA SER A 333 16.77 -14.20 -30.73
C SER A 333 16.20 -15.53 -30.22
N ASP A 334 17.02 -16.56 -30.04
CA ASP A 334 16.61 -17.86 -29.50
C ASP A 334 16.36 -17.80 -27.98
N ASP A 335 16.92 -16.81 -27.31
CA ASP A 335 16.70 -16.55 -25.87
C ASP A 335 15.44 -15.69 -25.57
N LYS A 336 14.68 -15.30 -26.62
CA LYS A 336 13.37 -14.64 -26.47
C LYS A 336 12.33 -15.64 -25.95
N GLY A 337 11.37 -15.14 -25.20
CA GLY A 337 10.26 -15.93 -24.68
C GLY A 337 10.29 -16.04 -23.15
N ILE A 338 9.72 -17.11 -22.62
CA ILE A 338 9.65 -17.34 -21.18
C ILE A 338 11.02 -17.82 -20.70
N PHE A 339 11.61 -17.09 -19.77
CA PHE A 339 12.91 -17.42 -19.19
C PHE A 339 12.87 -17.77 -17.70
N SER A 340 11.76 -17.51 -17.00
CA SER A 340 11.64 -17.79 -15.57
C SER A 340 10.19 -18.16 -15.22
N GLN A 341 10.02 -19.26 -14.49
CA GLN A 341 8.76 -19.74 -13.95
C GLN A 341 8.96 -20.14 -12.49
N ASN A 342 8.18 -19.57 -11.58
CA ASN A 342 8.42 -19.71 -10.15
C ASN A 342 7.13 -19.96 -9.37
N ILE A 343 7.26 -20.68 -8.28
CA ILE A 343 6.27 -20.74 -7.20
C ILE A 343 6.79 -19.89 -6.03
N LEU A 344 5.95 -19.01 -5.53
CA LEU A 344 6.23 -18.16 -4.38
C LEU A 344 5.37 -18.62 -3.21
N ILE A 345 5.97 -18.76 -2.02
CA ILE A 345 5.25 -19.05 -0.78
C ILE A 345 5.62 -17.97 0.22
N THR A 346 4.63 -17.22 0.70
CA THR A 346 4.84 -16.11 1.65
C THR A 346 4.07 -16.39 2.93
N LEU A 347 4.74 -16.31 4.07
CA LEU A 347 4.14 -16.31 5.40
C LEU A 347 4.34 -14.92 6.00
N GLN A 348 3.24 -14.22 6.33
CA GLN A 348 3.27 -12.88 6.90
C GLN A 348 2.57 -12.85 8.25
N HIS A 349 3.20 -12.21 9.24
CA HIS A 349 2.65 -11.98 10.57
C HIS A 349 2.52 -10.47 10.84
N ASN A 350 1.30 -10.02 11.11
CA ASN A 350 1.02 -8.68 11.63
C ASN A 350 1.27 -8.66 13.14
N VAL A 351 2.16 -7.80 13.60
CA VAL A 351 2.46 -7.62 15.02
C VAL A 351 1.54 -6.56 15.64
N THR A 352 1.27 -5.47 14.89
CA THR A 352 0.38 -4.40 15.33
C THR A 352 -0.23 -3.66 14.14
N CYS A 353 -1.50 -3.32 14.24
CA CYS A 353 -2.18 -2.45 13.27
C CYS A 353 -1.80 -0.97 13.42
N GLY A 354 -0.97 -0.64 14.40
CA GLY A 354 -0.61 0.74 14.69
C GLY A 354 -1.69 1.50 15.48
N THR A 355 -1.33 2.69 15.87
CA THR A 355 -2.19 3.65 16.56
C THR A 355 -1.89 5.06 16.02
N SER A 356 -2.54 6.10 16.54
CA SER A 356 -2.18 7.48 16.22
C SER A 356 -0.73 7.83 16.58
N ARG A 357 -0.09 7.09 17.52
CA ARG A 357 1.28 7.33 18.00
C ARG A 357 2.29 6.31 17.48
N LEU A 358 1.88 5.06 17.29
CA LEU A 358 2.74 3.95 16.89
C LEU A 358 2.44 3.51 15.46
N PRO A 359 3.44 3.21 14.62
CA PRO A 359 3.22 2.66 13.29
C PRO A 359 2.64 1.24 13.37
N ALA A 360 1.93 0.84 12.31
CA ALA A 360 1.66 -0.58 12.07
C ALA A 360 2.95 -1.29 11.70
N PHE A 361 3.09 -2.55 12.11
CA PHE A 361 4.30 -3.35 11.90
C PHE A 361 3.96 -4.80 11.56
N SER A 362 4.66 -5.35 10.58
CA SER A 362 4.63 -6.77 10.25
C SER A 362 6.00 -7.27 9.80
N TYR A 363 6.19 -8.58 9.82
CA TYR A 363 7.28 -9.25 9.15
C TYR A 363 6.77 -10.39 8.27
N ALA A 364 7.55 -10.75 7.26
CA ALA A 364 7.22 -11.83 6.35
C ALA A 364 8.46 -12.63 5.96
N VAL A 365 8.25 -13.90 5.64
CA VAL A 365 9.25 -14.76 4.99
C VAL A 365 8.64 -15.23 3.68
N THR A 366 9.41 -15.12 2.61
CA THR A 366 9.02 -15.57 1.27
C THR A 366 10.05 -16.58 0.76
N ALA A 367 9.58 -17.72 0.31
CA ALA A 367 10.36 -18.70 -0.43
C ALA A 367 9.98 -18.65 -1.91
N ARG A 368 10.97 -18.76 -2.80
CA ARG A 368 10.80 -18.93 -4.24
C ARG A 368 11.38 -20.28 -4.63
N VAL A 369 10.60 -21.05 -5.37
CA VAL A 369 11.02 -22.32 -5.96
C VAL A 369 10.88 -22.19 -7.47
N GLU A 370 11.94 -22.51 -8.19
CA GLU A 370 11.91 -22.63 -9.64
C GLU A 370 10.98 -23.78 -10.05
N ALA A 371 10.02 -23.50 -10.96
CA ALA A 371 9.03 -24.48 -11.43
C ALA A 371 9.32 -25.00 -12.84
N GLY A 372 10.27 -24.42 -13.56
CA GLY A 372 10.70 -24.76 -14.90
C GLY A 372 12.22 -24.69 -15.04
N ASP A 373 12.73 -25.13 -16.18
CA ASP A 373 14.16 -24.99 -16.48
C ASP A 373 14.49 -23.50 -16.67
N SER A 374 15.40 -22.99 -15.86
CA SER A 374 15.98 -21.66 -16.04
C SER A 374 17.18 -21.81 -16.97
N HIS A 375 17.07 -21.27 -18.18
CA HIS A 375 18.17 -21.31 -19.14
C HIS A 375 19.29 -20.31 -18.85
N ASP A 376 19.03 -19.34 -17.95
CA ASP A 376 19.93 -18.22 -17.71
C ASP A 376 20.71 -18.32 -16.40
N LEU A 377 20.11 -18.94 -15.37
CA LEU A 377 20.74 -19.08 -14.07
C LEU A 377 21.36 -20.45 -13.88
N GLU A 378 22.63 -20.46 -13.48
CA GLU A 378 23.42 -21.66 -13.29
C GLU A 378 23.99 -21.75 -11.86
N GLY A 379 24.53 -22.95 -11.54
CA GLY A 379 25.09 -23.23 -10.21
C GLY A 379 24.03 -23.37 -9.12
N GLY A 380 24.40 -23.94 -7.97
CA GLY A 380 23.53 -24.05 -6.80
C GLY A 380 22.22 -24.79 -7.02
N ASN A 381 21.14 -24.27 -6.43
CA ASN A 381 19.78 -24.83 -6.53
C ASN A 381 18.76 -23.74 -6.88
N GLY A 382 17.60 -24.14 -7.38
CA GLY A 382 16.50 -23.24 -7.75
C GLY A 382 15.64 -22.75 -6.59
N PHE A 383 16.20 -22.60 -5.39
CA PHE A 383 15.50 -22.18 -4.18
C PHE A 383 16.07 -20.87 -3.63
N ASP A 384 15.26 -19.84 -3.54
CA ASP A 384 15.60 -18.58 -2.88
C ASP A 384 14.72 -18.38 -1.64
N ILE A 385 15.26 -17.70 -0.63
CA ILE A 385 14.52 -17.32 0.57
C ILE A 385 14.77 -15.86 0.90
N GLY A 386 13.71 -15.14 1.29
CA GLY A 386 13.78 -13.76 1.71
C GLY A 386 12.99 -13.53 2.99
N ALA A 387 13.45 -12.55 3.78
CA ALA A 387 12.72 -12.03 4.92
C ALA A 387 12.52 -10.53 4.75
N SER A 388 11.38 -10.01 5.19
CA SER A 388 11.11 -8.57 5.14
C SER A 388 10.38 -8.08 6.39
N VAL A 389 10.60 -6.82 6.72
CA VAL A 389 9.86 -6.07 7.73
C VAL A 389 9.15 -4.91 7.07
N SER A 390 7.89 -4.67 7.43
CA SER A 390 7.08 -3.61 6.86
C SER A 390 6.49 -2.74 7.95
N LEU A 391 6.55 -1.44 7.74
CA LEU A 391 6.01 -0.40 8.60
C LEU A 391 5.01 0.44 7.82
N SER A 392 3.95 0.92 8.46
CA SER A 392 3.12 1.98 7.90
C SER A 392 2.61 2.91 8.98
N ARG A 393 2.36 4.15 8.58
CA ARG A 393 1.78 5.17 9.45
C ARG A 393 0.82 6.05 8.67
N ARG A 394 -0.33 6.33 9.28
CA ARG A 394 -1.36 7.22 8.72
C ARG A 394 -1.18 8.64 9.24
N PHE A 395 -1.34 9.62 8.35
CA PHE A 395 -1.35 11.07 8.63
C PHE A 395 -2.57 11.69 7.92
N GLY A 396 -3.72 11.68 8.56
CA GLY A 396 -4.97 12.11 7.94
C GLY A 396 -5.36 11.23 6.75
N GLU A 397 -5.34 11.79 5.54
CA GLU A 397 -5.61 11.09 4.28
C GLU A 397 -4.34 10.50 3.63
N PHE A 398 -3.17 10.78 4.19
CA PHE A 398 -1.89 10.27 3.73
C PHE A 398 -1.44 9.05 4.53
N TYR A 399 -0.78 8.13 3.86
CA TYR A 399 -0.17 6.95 4.45
C TYR A 399 1.27 6.85 3.98
N ALA A 400 2.20 6.66 4.91
CA ALA A 400 3.59 6.39 4.61
C ALA A 400 3.90 4.91 4.89
N TYR A 401 4.71 4.32 4.02
CA TYR A 401 5.15 2.93 4.11
C TYR A 401 6.65 2.84 4.02
N GLY A 402 7.23 1.93 4.77
CA GLY A 402 8.62 1.54 4.66
C GLY A 402 8.73 0.01 4.73
N THR A 403 9.50 -0.58 3.83
CA THR A 403 9.82 -2.01 3.85
C THR A 403 11.31 -2.20 3.69
N LEU A 404 11.90 -3.07 4.50
CA LEU A 404 13.28 -3.53 4.37
C LEU A 404 13.26 -5.04 4.21
N GLY A 405 13.92 -5.54 3.18
CA GLY A 405 14.01 -6.95 2.86
C GLY A 405 15.45 -7.41 2.66
N TYR A 406 15.70 -8.64 3.03
CA TYR A 406 16.93 -9.37 2.77
C TYR A 406 16.59 -10.67 2.09
N SER A 407 17.22 -10.95 0.95
CA SER A 407 17.04 -12.18 0.19
C SER A 407 18.37 -12.92 0.06
N ARG A 408 18.32 -14.25 0.17
CA ARG A 408 19.42 -15.17 -0.13
C ARG A 408 19.01 -16.06 -1.29
N PHE A 409 19.93 -16.22 -2.23
CA PHE A 409 19.69 -16.87 -3.51
C PHE A 409 20.36 -18.24 -3.58
N GLY A 410 19.70 -19.18 -4.25
CA GLY A 410 20.21 -20.51 -4.46
C GLY A 410 20.98 -20.67 -5.77
N ARG A 411 20.79 -19.74 -6.73
CA ARG A 411 21.56 -19.70 -7.99
C ARG A 411 22.63 -18.62 -7.90
N GLU A 412 23.84 -18.95 -8.28
CA GLU A 412 25.05 -18.14 -8.04
C GLU A 412 25.58 -17.48 -9.32
N ARG A 413 25.12 -17.89 -10.50
CA ARG A 413 25.61 -17.38 -11.79
C ARG A 413 24.48 -17.08 -12.76
N PHE A 414 24.69 -16.06 -13.56
CA PHE A 414 23.97 -15.80 -14.80
C PHE A 414 24.90 -16.15 -15.97
N ARG A 415 24.64 -17.28 -16.63
CA ARG A 415 25.61 -17.85 -17.57
C ARG A 415 26.97 -17.94 -16.87
N ASP A 416 28.04 -17.39 -17.46
CA ASP A 416 29.39 -17.38 -16.91
C ASP A 416 29.66 -16.23 -15.88
N ILE A 417 28.69 -15.37 -15.59
CA ILE A 417 28.85 -14.23 -14.69
C ILE A 417 28.47 -14.61 -13.27
N GLU A 418 29.37 -14.41 -12.32
CA GLU A 418 29.12 -14.61 -10.90
C GLU A 418 28.18 -13.53 -10.36
N LEU A 419 27.14 -13.96 -9.63
CA LEU A 419 26.16 -13.11 -8.98
C LEU A 419 26.33 -13.19 -7.46
N ARG A 420 26.00 -12.11 -6.78
CA ARG A 420 25.94 -12.12 -5.29
C ARG A 420 24.92 -13.12 -4.80
N ASP A 421 25.22 -13.84 -3.74
CA ASP A 421 24.36 -14.84 -3.12
C ASP A 421 23.26 -14.24 -2.23
N HIS A 422 23.30 -12.93 -1.99
CA HIS A 422 22.34 -12.20 -1.17
C HIS A 422 22.07 -10.79 -1.71
N GLN A 423 20.99 -10.18 -1.23
CA GLN A 423 20.62 -8.81 -1.59
C GLN A 423 19.82 -8.14 -0.49
N LEU A 424 20.15 -6.91 -0.18
CA LEU A 424 19.35 -6.00 0.64
C LEU A 424 18.50 -5.11 -0.27
N THR A 425 17.21 -4.96 0.07
CA THR A 425 16.27 -4.12 -0.68
C THR A 425 15.47 -3.26 0.29
N GLY A 426 15.34 -1.98 -0.03
CA GLY A 426 14.52 -1.02 0.70
C GLY A 426 13.41 -0.46 -0.17
N LEU A 427 12.23 -0.24 0.42
CA LEU A 427 11.12 0.46 -0.22
C LEU A 427 10.60 1.55 0.70
N PHE A 428 10.33 2.70 0.11
CA PHE A 428 9.54 3.76 0.70
C PHE A 428 8.38 4.10 -0.22
N ALA A 429 7.17 4.31 0.35
CA ALA A 429 6.03 4.76 -0.42
C ALA A 429 5.15 5.74 0.37
N MET A 430 4.49 6.62 -0.36
CA MET A 430 3.44 7.51 0.15
C MET A 430 2.17 7.31 -0.66
N GLU A 431 1.06 7.13 0.02
CA GLU A 431 -0.28 7.01 -0.56
C GLU A 431 -1.13 8.19 -0.09
N TRP A 432 -1.83 8.83 -1.00
CA TRP A 432 -2.85 9.82 -0.73
C TRP A 432 -4.23 9.29 -1.11
N ARG A 433 -5.07 9.03 -0.11
CA ARG A 433 -6.47 8.61 -0.30
C ARG A 433 -7.37 9.83 -0.40
N PHE A 434 -7.52 10.35 -1.63
CA PHE A 434 -8.35 11.51 -1.89
C PHE A 434 -9.86 11.20 -1.92
N THR A 435 -10.25 9.91 -2.01
CA THR A 435 -11.61 9.43 -1.79
C THR A 435 -11.59 8.15 -0.94
N PRO A 436 -12.72 7.73 -0.35
CA PRO A 436 -12.79 6.46 0.38
C PRO A 436 -12.44 5.21 -0.44
N TRP A 437 -12.51 5.30 -1.77
CA TRP A 437 -12.35 4.18 -2.69
C TRP A 437 -11.24 4.37 -3.73
N MET A 438 -10.52 5.52 -3.71
CA MET A 438 -9.40 5.79 -4.61
C MET A 438 -8.21 6.38 -3.88
N SER A 439 -7.01 6.01 -4.34
CA SER A 439 -5.76 6.60 -3.90
C SER A 439 -4.77 6.78 -5.04
N LEU A 440 -3.89 7.77 -4.88
CA LEU A 440 -2.65 7.95 -5.63
C LEU A 440 -1.49 7.55 -4.73
N LEU A 441 -0.45 7.00 -5.30
CA LEU A 441 0.75 6.66 -4.56
C LEU A 441 2.01 6.93 -5.39
N ILE A 442 3.08 7.21 -4.66
CA ILE A 442 4.45 7.20 -5.18
C ILE A 442 5.23 6.21 -4.35
N GLN A 443 5.99 5.33 -4.99
CA GLN A 443 6.89 4.41 -4.31
C GLN A 443 8.29 4.48 -4.92
N TYR A 444 9.28 4.33 -4.07
CA TYR A 444 10.68 4.28 -4.41
C TYR A 444 11.27 2.98 -3.86
N LEU A 445 11.81 2.19 -4.75
CA LEU A 445 12.49 0.93 -4.45
C LEU A 445 13.97 1.08 -4.75
N VAL A 446 14.80 0.64 -3.82
CA VAL A 446 16.25 0.56 -3.98
C VAL A 446 16.72 -0.84 -3.62
N SER A 447 17.50 -1.46 -4.50
CA SER A 447 18.06 -2.79 -4.26
C SER A 447 19.56 -2.77 -4.52
N GLU A 448 20.32 -3.50 -3.70
CA GLU A 448 21.77 -3.67 -3.94
C GLU A 448 22.05 -4.26 -5.33
N GLY A 449 23.21 -3.94 -5.88
CA GLY A 449 23.68 -4.50 -7.14
C GLY A 449 23.79 -6.03 -7.09
N VAL A 450 23.53 -6.67 -8.21
CA VAL A 450 23.41 -8.14 -8.29
C VAL A 450 24.75 -8.85 -8.47
N ALA A 451 25.79 -8.15 -8.92
CA ALA A 451 27.12 -8.68 -9.18
C ALA A 451 28.19 -7.73 -8.63
N GLU A 452 29.46 -8.13 -8.65
CA GLU A 452 30.53 -7.29 -8.11
C GLU A 452 31.29 -6.53 -9.20
N ASP A 453 31.43 -7.09 -10.36
CA ASP A 453 32.33 -6.56 -11.41
C ASP A 453 31.61 -6.41 -12.77
N LEU A 454 30.49 -5.69 -12.78
CA LEU A 454 29.70 -5.38 -13.98
C LEU A 454 29.46 -3.87 -14.16
N GLY A 455 30.43 -3.03 -13.78
CA GLY A 455 30.31 -1.57 -13.95
C GLY A 455 29.06 -0.98 -13.28
N GLU A 456 28.23 -0.28 -14.04
CA GLU A 456 27.00 0.35 -13.52
C GLU A 456 25.96 -0.68 -13.03
N ILE A 457 25.95 -1.91 -13.58
CA ILE A 457 25.02 -2.98 -13.16
C ILE A 457 25.35 -3.47 -11.74
N SER A 458 26.61 -3.35 -11.31
CA SER A 458 27.02 -3.67 -9.94
C SER A 458 26.57 -2.66 -8.91
N LYS A 459 26.10 -1.49 -9.34
CA LYS A 459 25.55 -0.44 -8.46
C LYS A 459 24.11 -0.78 -8.05
N PRO A 460 23.61 -0.17 -6.95
CA PRO A 460 22.21 -0.31 -6.59
C PRO A 460 21.25 0.13 -7.71
N SER A 461 20.17 -0.60 -7.92
CA SER A 461 19.07 -0.18 -8.78
C SER A 461 18.14 0.77 -8.02
N HIS A 462 17.56 1.72 -8.74
CA HIS A 462 16.66 2.74 -8.21
C HIS A 462 15.42 2.85 -9.10
N GLU A 463 14.28 2.44 -8.58
CA GLU A 463 13.02 2.42 -9.33
C GLU A 463 12.00 3.32 -8.64
N VAL A 464 11.43 4.26 -9.38
CA VAL A 464 10.31 5.10 -8.93
C VAL A 464 9.04 4.63 -9.63
N THR A 465 7.96 4.48 -8.88
CA THR A 465 6.66 4.12 -9.45
C THR A 465 5.61 5.10 -9.00
N LEU A 466 4.90 5.68 -9.97
CA LEU A 466 3.66 6.42 -9.73
C LEU A 466 2.50 5.46 -9.87
N GLY A 467 1.64 5.38 -8.85
CA GLY A 467 0.57 4.40 -8.81
C GLY A 467 -0.81 5.02 -8.53
N TRP A 468 -1.81 4.35 -9.03
CA TRP A 468 -3.21 4.58 -8.72
C TRP A 468 -3.85 3.28 -8.26
N LYS A 469 -4.73 3.36 -7.24
CA LYS A 469 -5.57 2.24 -6.80
C LYS A 469 -7.01 2.69 -6.65
N GLY A 470 -7.93 1.83 -7.09
CA GLY A 470 -9.36 2.08 -6.96
C GLY A 470 -10.14 0.81 -6.59
N GLU A 471 -11.00 0.92 -5.57
CA GLU A 471 -11.95 -0.13 -5.22
C GLU A 471 -13.20 0.06 -6.11
N ILE A 472 -13.26 -0.71 -7.21
CA ILE A 472 -14.35 -0.63 -8.21
C ILE A 472 -15.62 -1.34 -7.77
N LYS A 473 -15.50 -2.31 -6.87
CA LYS A 473 -16.56 -3.06 -6.21
C LYS A 473 -16.04 -3.47 -4.84
N LYS A 474 -16.93 -3.66 -3.88
CA LYS A 474 -16.55 -4.11 -2.53
C LYS A 474 -15.63 -5.34 -2.59
N GLY A 475 -14.44 -5.19 -2.03
CA GLY A 475 -13.41 -6.23 -2.04
C GLY A 475 -12.62 -6.36 -3.34
N THR A 476 -12.98 -5.63 -4.43
CA THR A 476 -12.24 -5.66 -5.70
C THR A 476 -11.49 -4.36 -5.90
N VAL A 477 -10.17 -4.42 -5.88
CA VAL A 477 -9.28 -3.26 -6.09
C VAL A 477 -8.51 -3.47 -7.38
N VAL A 478 -8.55 -2.47 -8.25
CA VAL A 478 -7.71 -2.34 -9.45
C VAL A 478 -6.54 -1.43 -9.11
N GLU A 479 -5.38 -1.75 -9.63
CA GLU A 479 -4.17 -0.94 -9.48
C GLU A 479 -3.46 -0.75 -10.81
N VAL A 480 -2.91 0.46 -11.00
CA VAL A 480 -2.12 0.86 -12.16
C VAL A 480 -0.85 1.52 -11.65
N GLY A 481 0.28 1.24 -12.27
CA GLY A 481 1.58 1.87 -11.95
C GLY A 481 2.33 2.24 -13.20
N LEU A 482 3.02 3.37 -13.19
CA LEU A 482 4.02 3.79 -14.16
C LEU A 482 5.39 3.73 -13.49
N ILE A 483 6.31 2.98 -14.08
CA ILE A 483 7.66 2.71 -13.56
C ILE A 483 8.63 3.56 -14.36
N GLU A 484 9.55 4.23 -13.68
CA GLU A 484 10.55 5.12 -14.28
C GLU A 484 11.89 5.05 -13.53
N ASN A 485 12.97 5.28 -14.22
CA ASN A 485 14.35 5.29 -13.73
C ASN A 485 14.88 6.71 -13.44
N VAL A 486 14.18 7.51 -12.69
CA VAL A 486 14.45 8.96 -12.49
C VAL A 486 15.82 9.27 -11.86
N ILE A 487 16.49 8.30 -11.24
CA ILE A 487 17.69 8.51 -10.42
C ILE A 487 18.96 7.96 -11.08
N THR A 488 18.92 6.72 -11.54
CA THR A 488 20.04 6.06 -12.24
C THR A 488 19.52 5.27 -13.42
N TYR A 489 20.21 5.36 -14.53
CA TYR A 489 19.76 4.75 -15.79
C TYR A 489 20.40 3.38 -16.04
N GLY A 490 21.52 3.08 -15.39
CA GLY A 490 22.35 1.92 -15.72
C GLY A 490 21.85 0.55 -15.25
N ASN A 491 20.95 0.47 -14.26
CA ASN A 491 20.50 -0.81 -13.69
C ASN A 491 19.02 -0.80 -13.29
N SER A 492 18.20 -0.06 -14.02
CA SER A 492 16.76 0.06 -13.76
C SER A 492 16.01 0.05 -15.09
N PRO A 493 14.75 -0.40 -15.14
CA PRO A 493 13.95 -0.28 -16.36
C PRO A 493 13.79 1.19 -16.74
N ASP A 494 13.86 1.48 -18.03
CA ASP A 494 13.70 2.83 -18.56
C ASP A 494 12.26 3.34 -18.41
N PHE A 495 11.31 2.51 -18.82
CA PHE A 495 9.89 2.76 -18.68
C PHE A 495 9.13 1.47 -18.42
N GLY A 496 8.02 1.54 -17.68
CA GLY A 496 7.18 0.37 -17.49
C GLY A 496 5.76 0.69 -17.04
N ILE A 497 4.87 -0.26 -17.32
CA ILE A 497 3.47 -0.22 -16.92
C ILE A 497 3.19 -1.44 -16.04
N HIS A 498 2.56 -1.18 -14.89
CA HIS A 498 2.06 -2.21 -13.99
C HIS A 498 0.53 -2.16 -13.94
N LEU A 499 -0.12 -3.31 -14.10
CA LEU A 499 -1.55 -3.48 -13.96
C LEU A 499 -1.84 -4.61 -12.98
N GLY A 500 -2.80 -4.40 -12.08
CA GLY A 500 -3.19 -5.42 -11.12
C GLY A 500 -4.65 -5.36 -10.77
N VAL A 501 -5.19 -6.51 -10.43
CA VAL A 501 -6.53 -6.64 -9.85
C VAL A 501 -6.49 -7.64 -8.72
N LYS A 502 -7.12 -7.30 -7.60
CA LYS A 502 -7.31 -8.22 -6.48
C LYS A 502 -8.76 -8.27 -6.06
N HIS A 503 -9.20 -9.45 -5.64
CA HIS A 503 -10.52 -9.65 -5.07
C HIS A 503 -10.43 -10.42 -3.75
N ARG A 504 -11.15 -9.93 -2.75
CA ARG A 504 -11.19 -10.46 -1.40
C ARG A 504 -12.57 -11.02 -1.10
N PHE A 505 -12.62 -12.27 -0.60
CA PHE A 505 -13.84 -13.02 -0.28
C PHE A 505 -14.07 -13.09 1.23
#